data_777eb1db9bfa0ba576782538e093bc69
#
_entry.id   777eb1db9bfa0ba576782538e093bc69
#
_cell.length_a   1.000
_cell.length_b   1.000
_cell.length_c   1.000
_cell.angle_alpha   90.00
_cell.angle_beta   90.00
_cell.angle_gamma   90.00
#
_symmetry.space_group_name_H-M   'P 1'
#
loop_
_entity.id
_entity.type
_entity.pdbx_description
1 polymer ?
#
loop_
_entity_poly.entity_id
_entity_poly.type
_entity_poly.pdbx_seq_one_letter_code
_entity_poly.pdbx_strand_id
1 'polypeptide(L)'
;MSVISVKSYAAPPLNLEEIRRYAGMKEPTAETEKLLAECLQLAEGKLGYRVCWTEDGELPFGGERFPLLEEHLRGCERVILFAATVGGELDRLIAREQLLSPAKALLLSAIGAERVEALCDAFCADVEREAGERGLYPRSRFSPGYGDLPLRVQKDVFRALDLTRKMGMTLNESLLMYPTKSVTAIIGLSPEKDGTETCRHNCGSCERKTCIFNEK
;
A
#
# COMPACT_ATOMS: atom_id res chain seq x y z
N MET A 1 4.96 0.63 -25.61
CA MET A 1 5.10 1.48 -24.40
C MET A 1 3.85 1.27 -23.58
N SER A 2 3.99 0.77 -22.38
CA SER A 2 2.87 0.57 -21.46
C SER A 2 2.25 1.91 -21.06
N VAL A 3 0.94 1.98 -20.98
CA VAL A 3 0.23 3.21 -20.59
C VAL A 3 0.31 3.35 -19.07
N ILE A 4 0.89 4.46 -18.61
CA ILE A 4 0.92 4.78 -17.18
C ILE A 4 -0.31 5.62 -16.85
N SER A 5 -1.17 5.09 -16.01
CA SER A 5 -2.41 5.71 -15.55
C SER A 5 -2.25 6.32 -14.15
N VAL A 6 -2.98 7.40 -13.88
CA VAL A 6 -3.07 8.02 -12.54
C VAL A 6 -4.53 8.27 -12.24
N LYS A 7 -4.98 7.89 -11.06
CA LYS A 7 -6.36 8.09 -10.58
C LYS A 7 -6.35 8.67 -9.17
N SER A 8 -7.24 9.62 -8.94
CA SER A 8 -7.57 10.09 -7.58
C SER A 8 -8.82 9.36 -7.08
N TYR A 9 -8.80 8.99 -5.82
CA TYR A 9 -9.90 8.29 -5.15
C TYR A 9 -10.59 9.21 -4.16
N ALA A 10 -11.88 8.99 -3.93
CA ALA A 10 -12.53 9.47 -2.73
C ALA A 10 -11.93 8.79 -1.49
N ALA A 11 -12.08 9.41 -0.32
CA ALA A 11 -11.61 8.81 0.92
C ALA A 11 -12.31 7.44 1.14
N PRO A 12 -11.55 6.33 1.22
CA PRO A 12 -12.13 5.03 1.53
C PRO A 12 -12.78 5.02 2.93
N PRO A 13 -13.67 4.06 3.24
CA PRO A 13 -14.22 3.89 4.57
C PRO A 13 -13.12 3.79 5.63
N LEU A 14 -13.34 4.42 6.79
CA LEU A 14 -12.37 4.46 7.89
C LEU A 14 -12.47 3.18 8.73
N ASN A 15 -11.33 2.57 9.05
CA ASN A 15 -11.25 1.44 9.96
C ASN A 15 -10.55 1.83 11.27
N LEU A 16 -11.35 2.16 12.29
CA LEU A 16 -10.84 2.58 13.60
C LEU A 16 -10.09 1.47 14.35
N GLU A 17 -10.46 0.20 14.14
CA GLU A 17 -9.78 -0.93 14.76
C GLU A 17 -8.35 -1.08 14.23
N GLU A 18 -8.17 -0.95 12.93
CA GLU A 18 -6.85 -0.94 12.32
C GLU A 18 -6.00 0.24 12.78
N ILE A 19 -6.59 1.44 12.90
CA ILE A 19 -5.87 2.60 13.45
C ILE A 19 -5.39 2.32 14.87
N ARG A 20 -6.26 1.78 15.74
CA ARG A 20 -5.87 1.39 17.11
C ARG A 20 -4.76 0.36 17.11
N ARG A 21 -4.83 -0.64 16.24
CA ARG A 21 -3.80 -1.66 16.07
C ARG A 21 -2.45 -1.03 15.67
N TYR A 22 -2.44 -0.15 14.67
CA TYR A 22 -1.21 0.56 14.24
C TYR A 22 -0.66 1.50 15.32
N ALA A 23 -1.52 2.08 16.14
CA ALA A 23 -1.13 2.92 17.26
C ALA A 23 -0.69 2.11 18.51
N GLY A 24 -0.82 0.78 18.49
CA GLY A 24 -0.52 -0.08 19.64
C GLY A 24 -1.52 0.07 20.80
N MET A 25 -2.73 0.56 20.54
CA MET A 25 -3.79 0.78 21.54
C MET A 25 -4.51 -0.55 21.82
N LYS A 26 -4.01 -1.34 22.77
CA LYS A 26 -4.63 -2.61 23.17
C LYS A 26 -5.90 -2.42 23.99
N GLU A 27 -5.90 -1.45 24.91
CA GLU A 27 -7.01 -1.11 25.78
C GLU A 27 -7.25 0.40 25.69
N PRO A 28 -8.12 0.87 24.77
CA PRO A 28 -8.38 2.28 24.60
C PRO A 28 -9.12 2.86 25.82
N THR A 29 -8.61 3.97 26.34
CA THR A 29 -9.26 4.76 27.40
C THR A 29 -10.08 5.90 26.79
N ALA A 30 -10.98 6.51 27.57
CA ALA A 30 -11.75 7.68 27.13
C ALA A 30 -10.83 8.84 26.68
N GLU A 31 -9.67 8.99 27.33
CA GLU A 31 -8.68 10.02 26.98
C GLU A 31 -8.00 9.72 25.63
N THR A 32 -7.57 8.48 25.40
CA THR A 32 -6.93 8.09 24.12
C THR A 32 -7.93 8.12 22.96
N GLU A 33 -9.19 7.76 23.18
CA GLU A 33 -10.25 7.89 22.16
C GLU A 33 -10.54 9.36 21.81
N LYS A 34 -10.57 10.25 22.81
CA LYS A 34 -10.71 11.69 22.58
C LYS A 34 -9.52 12.21 21.74
N LEU A 35 -8.29 11.81 22.09
CA LEU A 35 -7.10 12.21 21.36
C LEU A 35 -7.11 11.70 19.92
N LEU A 36 -7.58 10.47 19.70
CA LEU A 36 -7.76 9.91 18.36
C LEU A 36 -8.78 10.72 17.55
N ALA A 37 -9.91 11.08 18.13
CA ALA A 37 -10.91 11.92 17.48
C ALA A 37 -10.36 13.30 17.08
N GLU A 38 -9.57 13.93 17.96
CA GLU A 38 -8.87 15.18 17.64
C GLU A 38 -7.89 15.00 16.48
N CYS A 39 -7.13 13.89 16.44
CA CYS A 39 -6.19 13.59 15.35
C CYS A 39 -6.90 13.35 14.02
N LEU A 40 -8.06 12.68 14.02
CA LEU A 40 -8.87 12.51 12.82
C LEU A 40 -9.35 13.86 12.26
N GLN A 41 -9.80 14.78 13.13
CA GLN A 41 -10.17 16.14 12.72
C GLN A 41 -8.97 16.92 12.16
N LEU A 42 -7.78 16.80 12.77
CA LEU A 42 -6.56 17.43 12.27
C LEU A 42 -6.13 16.89 10.90
N ALA A 43 -6.37 15.62 10.63
CA ALA A 43 -6.07 14.97 9.36
C ALA A 43 -7.10 15.26 8.26
N GLU A 44 -8.28 15.75 8.62
CA GLU A 44 -9.34 16.10 7.66
C GLU A 44 -8.85 17.13 6.65
N GLY A 45 -9.09 16.88 5.37
CA GLY A 45 -8.63 17.72 4.26
C GLY A 45 -7.11 17.72 4.00
N LYS A 46 -6.32 16.92 4.75
CA LYS A 46 -4.86 16.80 4.60
C LYS A 46 -4.45 15.56 3.80
N LEU A 47 -5.40 14.70 3.45
CA LEU A 47 -5.15 13.44 2.78
C LEU A 47 -5.56 13.54 1.31
N GLY A 48 -4.65 13.17 0.41
CA GLY A 48 -4.89 13.10 -1.02
C GLY A 48 -4.68 11.67 -1.52
N TYR A 49 -5.76 10.99 -1.83
CA TYR A 49 -5.77 9.57 -2.23
C TYR A 49 -5.46 9.43 -3.71
N ARG A 50 -4.24 9.03 -4.07
CA ARG A 50 -3.80 8.89 -5.47
C ARG A 50 -3.10 7.57 -5.70
N VAL A 51 -3.40 6.96 -6.85
CA VAL A 51 -2.75 5.74 -7.33
C VAL A 51 -2.21 5.97 -8.74
N CYS A 52 -1.00 5.49 -8.99
CA CYS A 52 -0.35 5.45 -10.31
C CYS A 52 -0.05 3.99 -10.64
N TRP A 53 -0.38 3.52 -11.85
CA TRP A 53 -0.12 2.14 -12.25
C TRP A 53 0.12 1.99 -13.73
N THR A 54 0.69 0.85 -14.08
CA THR A 54 0.74 0.33 -15.44
C THR A 54 0.42 -1.17 -15.42
N GLU A 55 -0.19 -1.66 -16.50
CA GLU A 55 -0.38 -3.09 -16.72
C GLU A 55 0.53 -3.53 -17.88
N ASP A 56 1.38 -4.53 -17.64
CA ASP A 56 2.30 -5.07 -18.64
C ASP A 56 2.46 -6.58 -18.49
N GLY A 57 3.15 -7.22 -19.45
CA GLY A 57 3.55 -8.64 -19.38
C GLY A 57 4.87 -8.86 -18.64
N GLU A 58 5.69 -7.82 -18.41
CA GLU A 58 7.02 -7.93 -17.84
C GLU A 58 7.28 -6.93 -16.72
N LEU A 59 8.10 -7.35 -15.75
CA LEU A 59 8.55 -6.50 -14.64
C LEU A 59 9.82 -5.74 -15.02
N PRO A 60 10.01 -4.50 -14.56
CA PRO A 60 11.13 -3.63 -14.97
C PRO A 60 12.44 -3.92 -14.20
N PHE A 61 12.74 -5.17 -13.85
CA PHE A 61 13.85 -5.53 -12.97
C PHE A 61 15.11 -6.02 -13.72
N GLY A 62 15.24 -5.71 -15.01
CA GLY A 62 16.47 -5.95 -15.77
C GLY A 62 16.88 -7.41 -15.91
N GLY A 63 15.95 -8.35 -15.80
CA GLY A 63 16.21 -9.80 -15.87
C GLY A 63 16.72 -10.42 -14.57
N GLU A 64 16.81 -9.67 -13.48
CA GLU A 64 17.05 -10.26 -12.17
C GLU A 64 15.91 -11.21 -11.79
N ARG A 65 16.27 -12.33 -11.14
CA ARG A 65 15.34 -13.38 -10.74
C ARG A 65 15.10 -13.34 -9.25
N PHE A 66 13.81 -13.45 -8.87
CA PHE A 66 13.34 -13.50 -7.50
C PHE A 66 12.41 -14.71 -7.35
N PRO A 67 12.91 -15.86 -6.89
CA PRO A 67 12.16 -17.11 -6.88
C PRO A 67 10.78 -17.05 -6.19
N LEU A 68 10.66 -16.33 -5.07
CA LEU A 68 9.38 -16.19 -4.38
C LEU A 68 8.40 -15.31 -5.17
N LEU A 69 8.88 -14.24 -5.81
CA LEU A 69 8.06 -13.42 -6.70
C LEU A 69 7.65 -14.22 -7.94
N GLU A 70 8.58 -14.99 -8.55
CA GLU A 70 8.28 -15.84 -9.70
C GLU A 70 7.23 -16.91 -9.35
N GLU A 71 7.34 -17.53 -8.17
CA GLU A 71 6.33 -18.46 -7.65
C GLU A 71 4.98 -17.78 -7.46
N HIS A 72 4.98 -16.58 -6.86
CA HIS A 72 3.77 -15.80 -6.63
C HIS A 72 3.07 -15.41 -7.94
N LEU A 73 3.83 -15.13 -8.98
CA LEU A 73 3.33 -14.75 -10.32
C LEU A 73 3.14 -15.94 -11.27
N ARG A 74 3.34 -17.18 -10.80
CA ARG A 74 3.20 -18.37 -11.64
C ARG A 74 1.79 -18.47 -12.25
N GLY A 75 1.72 -18.63 -13.57
CA GLY A 75 0.46 -18.70 -14.30
C GLY A 75 -0.24 -17.35 -14.50
N CYS A 76 0.37 -16.24 -14.10
CA CYS A 76 -0.15 -14.92 -14.44
C CYS A 76 0.22 -14.55 -15.87
N GLU A 77 -0.75 -14.05 -16.63
CA GLU A 77 -0.56 -13.59 -18.01
C GLU A 77 -0.18 -12.10 -18.06
N ARG A 78 -0.57 -11.34 -17.04
CA ARG A 78 -0.36 -9.90 -16.93
C ARG A 78 0.09 -9.55 -15.53
N VAL A 79 0.77 -8.43 -15.43
CA VAL A 79 1.24 -7.90 -14.16
C VAL A 79 0.89 -6.42 -14.07
N ILE A 80 0.32 -6.02 -12.95
CA ILE A 80 0.11 -4.61 -12.61
C ILE A 80 1.21 -4.19 -11.65
N LEU A 81 1.94 -3.14 -12.04
CA LEU A 81 2.85 -2.43 -11.17
C LEU A 81 2.18 -1.14 -10.72
N PHE A 82 2.08 -0.88 -9.41
CA PHE A 82 1.42 0.31 -8.91
C PHE A 82 2.13 0.98 -7.73
N ALA A 83 1.79 2.24 -7.55
CA ALA A 83 2.14 3.04 -6.38
C ALA A 83 0.89 3.79 -5.88
N ALA A 84 0.71 3.81 -4.58
CA ALA A 84 -0.36 4.54 -3.89
C ALA A 84 0.23 5.51 -2.87
N THR A 85 -0.39 6.67 -2.67
CA THR A 85 0.01 7.64 -1.64
C THR A 85 -1.18 8.42 -1.12
N VAL A 86 -1.12 8.81 0.15
CA VAL A 86 -2.09 9.73 0.76
C VAL A 86 -1.57 11.17 0.83
N GLY A 87 -0.42 11.45 0.18
CA GLY A 87 0.15 12.79 0.05
C GLY A 87 1.00 13.24 1.23
N GLY A 88 1.77 14.32 1.03
CA GLY A 88 2.76 14.82 1.98
C GLY A 88 2.25 15.82 3.02
N GLU A 89 0.97 16.25 2.94
CA GLU A 89 0.40 17.15 3.93
C GLU A 89 0.35 16.51 5.33
N LEU A 90 0.02 15.20 5.38
CA LEU A 90 0.03 14.44 6.61
C LEU A 90 1.44 14.33 7.21
N ASP A 91 2.48 14.16 6.39
CA ASP A 91 3.88 14.12 6.86
C ASP A 91 4.28 15.43 7.53
N ARG A 92 3.87 16.57 6.96
CA ARG A 92 4.11 17.89 7.55
C ARG A 92 3.39 18.04 8.89
N LEU A 93 2.16 17.56 8.98
CA LEU A 93 1.38 17.56 10.21
C LEU A 93 2.04 16.68 11.28
N ILE A 94 2.46 15.46 10.93
CA ILE A 94 3.18 14.55 11.83
C ILE A 94 4.45 15.20 12.34
N ALA A 95 5.26 15.77 11.45
CA ALA A 95 6.52 16.44 11.83
C ALA A 95 6.30 17.60 12.81
N ARG A 96 5.23 18.39 12.63
CA ARG A 96 4.85 19.44 13.58
C ARG A 96 4.45 18.85 14.94
N GLU A 97 3.61 17.83 14.93
CA GLU A 97 3.12 17.23 16.18
C GLU A 97 4.21 16.45 16.92
N GLN A 98 5.25 15.95 16.25
CA GLN A 98 6.42 15.36 16.93
C GLN A 98 7.07 16.31 17.91
N LEU A 99 7.02 17.63 17.66
CA LEU A 99 7.58 18.66 18.54
C LEU A 99 6.59 19.11 19.63
N LEU A 100 5.28 19.05 19.36
CA LEU A 100 4.24 19.60 20.23
C LEU A 100 3.58 18.52 21.11
N SER A 101 3.30 17.37 20.53
CA SER A 101 2.59 16.25 21.18
C SER A 101 2.97 14.92 20.51
N PRO A 102 4.01 14.22 20.99
CA PRO A 102 4.43 12.94 20.43
C PRO A 102 3.30 11.90 20.34
N ALA A 103 2.34 11.95 21.28
CA ALA A 103 1.17 11.06 21.24
C ALA A 103 0.27 11.35 20.02
N LYS A 104 0.05 12.63 19.68
CA LYS A 104 -0.69 12.99 18.45
C LYS A 104 0.09 12.57 17.20
N ALA A 105 1.41 12.76 17.18
CA ALA A 105 2.23 12.34 16.06
C ALA A 105 2.13 10.82 15.81
N LEU A 106 2.13 10.01 16.87
CA LEU A 106 1.93 8.57 16.79
C LEU A 106 0.56 8.22 16.20
N LEU A 107 -0.51 8.83 16.69
CA LEU A 107 -1.86 8.59 16.20
C LEU A 107 -2.04 9.03 14.74
N LEU A 108 -1.51 10.19 14.36
CA LEU A 108 -1.52 10.67 12.97
C LEU A 108 -0.75 9.73 12.05
N SER A 109 0.37 9.16 12.53
CA SER A 109 1.12 8.16 11.79
C SER A 109 0.32 6.87 11.60
N ALA A 110 -0.42 6.42 12.63
CA ALA A 110 -1.32 5.26 12.57
C ALA A 110 -2.51 5.51 11.62
N ILE A 111 -3.12 6.69 11.68
CA ILE A 111 -4.16 7.12 10.74
C ILE A 111 -3.62 7.04 9.30
N GLY A 112 -2.45 7.61 9.04
CA GLY A 112 -1.88 7.58 7.70
C GLY A 112 -1.54 6.18 7.19
N ALA A 113 -1.11 5.27 8.07
CA ALA A 113 -0.85 3.88 7.72
C ALA A 113 -2.15 3.17 7.31
N GLU A 114 -3.20 3.31 8.12
CA GLU A 114 -4.51 2.74 7.78
C GLU A 114 -5.08 3.35 6.48
N ARG A 115 -4.98 4.67 6.29
CA ARG A 115 -5.48 5.35 5.10
C ARG A 115 -4.80 4.91 3.80
N VAL A 116 -3.49 4.68 3.80
CA VAL A 116 -2.79 4.20 2.60
C VAL A 116 -3.14 2.74 2.29
N GLU A 117 -3.32 1.89 3.31
CA GLU A 117 -3.78 0.52 3.12
C GLU A 117 -5.22 0.47 2.59
N ALA A 118 -6.14 1.26 3.16
CA ALA A 118 -7.50 1.38 2.65
C ALA A 118 -7.55 1.89 1.19
N LEU A 119 -6.64 2.79 0.79
CA LEU A 119 -6.49 3.21 -0.59
C LEU A 119 -6.03 2.06 -1.49
N CYS A 120 -5.04 1.28 -1.03
CA CYS A 120 -4.57 0.11 -1.77
C CYS A 120 -5.69 -0.93 -1.95
N ASP A 121 -6.51 -1.15 -0.92
CA ASP A 121 -7.64 -2.08 -0.99
C ASP A 121 -8.73 -1.59 -1.96
N ALA A 122 -9.01 -0.29 -1.98
CA ALA A 122 -9.92 0.32 -2.95
C ALA A 122 -9.41 0.16 -4.39
N PHE A 123 -8.10 0.33 -4.62
CA PHE A 123 -7.48 0.07 -5.91
C PHE A 123 -7.54 -1.41 -6.30
N CYS A 124 -7.24 -2.33 -5.36
CA CYS A 124 -7.34 -3.77 -5.61
C CYS A 124 -8.76 -4.20 -5.97
N ALA A 125 -9.79 -3.61 -5.35
CA ALA A 125 -11.18 -3.87 -5.70
C ALA A 125 -11.53 -3.41 -7.13
N ASP A 126 -11.00 -2.26 -7.58
CA ASP A 126 -11.13 -1.82 -8.97
C ASP A 126 -10.43 -2.81 -9.92
N VAL A 127 -9.21 -3.24 -9.60
CA VAL A 127 -8.46 -4.24 -10.38
C VAL A 127 -9.24 -5.55 -10.46
N GLU A 128 -9.81 -6.03 -9.34
CA GLU A 128 -10.58 -7.27 -9.30
C GLU A 128 -11.80 -7.20 -10.24
N ARG A 129 -12.53 -6.09 -10.21
CA ARG A 129 -13.69 -5.87 -11.09
C ARG A 129 -13.28 -5.83 -12.56
N GLU A 130 -12.25 -5.02 -12.91
CA GLU A 130 -11.81 -4.84 -14.30
C GLU A 130 -11.12 -6.09 -14.87
N ALA A 131 -10.37 -6.83 -14.06
CA ALA A 131 -9.79 -8.12 -14.45
C ALA A 131 -10.88 -9.17 -14.62
N GLY A 132 -11.89 -9.21 -13.74
CA GLY A 132 -13.01 -10.14 -13.81
C GLY A 132 -13.81 -10.01 -15.12
N GLU A 133 -13.98 -8.80 -15.65
CA GLU A 133 -14.61 -8.56 -16.97
C GLU A 133 -13.82 -9.21 -18.13
N ARG A 134 -12.52 -9.49 -17.92
CA ARG A 134 -11.61 -10.15 -18.87
C ARG A 134 -11.38 -11.63 -18.58
N GLY A 135 -12.05 -12.19 -17.57
CA GLY A 135 -11.84 -13.56 -17.11
C GLY A 135 -10.53 -13.78 -16.36
N LEU A 136 -9.95 -12.72 -15.79
CA LEU A 136 -8.71 -12.77 -15.03
C LEU A 136 -8.97 -12.55 -13.54
N TYR A 137 -8.11 -13.13 -12.71
CA TYR A 137 -8.19 -13.06 -11.25
C TYR A 137 -6.89 -12.49 -10.68
N PRO A 138 -6.95 -11.41 -9.87
CA PRO A 138 -5.76 -10.82 -9.28
C PRO A 138 -5.20 -11.70 -8.17
N ARG A 139 -3.87 -11.81 -8.11
CA ARG A 139 -3.12 -12.31 -6.97
C ARG A 139 -3.03 -11.24 -5.88
N SER A 140 -2.69 -11.64 -4.65
CA SER A 140 -2.39 -10.68 -3.59
C SER A 140 -1.22 -9.76 -3.95
N ARG A 141 -1.15 -8.58 -3.32
CA ARG A 141 -0.06 -7.62 -3.51
C ARG A 141 1.28 -8.19 -3.06
N PHE A 142 2.32 -7.98 -3.85
CA PHE A 142 3.71 -8.31 -3.50
C PHE A 142 4.55 -7.04 -3.57
N SER A 143 5.17 -6.62 -2.48
CA SER A 143 5.86 -5.34 -2.38
C SER A 143 7.37 -5.49 -2.27
N PRO A 144 8.18 -4.55 -2.80
CA PRO A 144 9.61 -4.48 -2.52
C PRO A 144 9.89 -4.47 -1.00
N GLY A 145 10.87 -5.26 -0.58
CA GLY A 145 11.19 -5.47 0.83
C GLY A 145 10.53 -6.72 1.45
N TYR A 146 9.65 -7.42 0.72
CA TYR A 146 9.07 -8.69 1.16
C TYR A 146 9.69 -9.88 0.46
N GLY A 147 9.76 -11.02 1.19
CA GLY A 147 10.33 -12.26 0.66
C GLY A 147 11.75 -12.03 0.15
N ASP A 148 12.01 -12.45 -1.09
CA ASP A 148 13.29 -12.28 -1.77
C ASP A 148 13.36 -11.03 -2.67
N LEU A 149 12.30 -10.21 -2.73
CA LEU A 149 12.27 -8.99 -3.53
C LEU A 149 12.92 -7.83 -2.76
N PRO A 150 14.16 -7.46 -3.05
CA PRO A 150 14.89 -6.50 -2.24
C PRO A 150 14.34 -5.08 -2.42
N LEU A 151 14.45 -4.26 -1.36
CA LEU A 151 13.94 -2.89 -1.37
C LEU A 151 14.55 -2.01 -2.48
N ARG A 152 15.77 -2.35 -2.98
CA ARG A 152 16.42 -1.60 -4.07
C ARG A 152 15.62 -1.54 -5.36
N VAL A 153 14.76 -2.54 -5.64
CA VAL A 153 13.91 -2.55 -6.85
C VAL A 153 12.87 -1.42 -6.86
N GLN A 154 12.66 -0.75 -5.75
CA GLN A 154 11.84 0.48 -5.72
C GLN A 154 12.37 1.54 -6.71
N LYS A 155 13.67 1.60 -6.96
CA LYS A 155 14.24 2.53 -7.96
C LYS A 155 13.71 2.23 -9.36
N ASP A 156 13.53 0.96 -9.68
CA ASP A 156 13.02 0.53 -10.98
C ASP A 156 11.51 0.76 -11.08
N VAL A 157 10.77 0.53 -9.99
CA VAL A 157 9.34 0.89 -9.89
C VAL A 157 9.15 2.39 -10.10
N PHE A 158 9.95 3.22 -9.42
CA PHE A 158 9.88 4.68 -9.54
C PHE A 158 10.15 5.15 -10.96
N ARG A 159 11.13 4.54 -11.63
CA ARG A 159 11.47 4.83 -13.03
C ARG A 159 10.36 4.38 -13.98
N ALA A 160 9.88 3.14 -13.82
CA ALA A 160 8.87 2.55 -14.68
C ALA A 160 7.54 3.31 -14.64
N LEU A 161 7.13 3.78 -13.46
CA LEU A 161 5.91 4.55 -13.26
C LEU A 161 6.10 6.07 -13.36
N ASP A 162 7.33 6.54 -13.52
CA ASP A 162 7.66 7.98 -13.54
C ASP A 162 7.06 8.73 -12.31
N LEU A 163 7.19 8.11 -11.12
CA LEU A 163 6.48 8.53 -9.91
C LEU A 163 6.84 9.95 -9.47
N THR A 164 8.09 10.36 -9.68
CA THR A 164 8.54 11.72 -9.33
C THR A 164 7.74 12.75 -10.10
N ARG A 165 7.57 12.59 -11.39
CA ARG A 165 6.87 13.56 -12.23
C ARG A 165 5.34 13.42 -12.10
N LYS A 166 4.83 12.19 -12.05
CA LYS A 166 3.38 11.94 -12.06
C LYS A 166 2.72 12.10 -10.69
N MET A 167 3.43 11.75 -9.62
CA MET A 167 2.89 11.68 -8.26
C MET A 167 3.56 12.64 -7.27
N GLY A 168 4.71 13.25 -7.63
CA GLY A 168 5.53 14.05 -6.72
C GLY A 168 6.20 13.21 -5.63
N MET A 169 6.33 11.90 -5.86
CA MET A 169 6.98 10.99 -4.92
C MET A 169 8.49 10.98 -5.15
N THR A 170 9.26 10.81 -4.09
CA THR A 170 10.72 10.68 -4.16
C THR A 170 11.22 9.52 -3.29
N LEU A 171 12.44 9.05 -3.57
CA LEU A 171 13.18 8.12 -2.72
C LEU A 171 14.40 8.82 -2.15
N ASN A 172 14.66 8.63 -0.85
CA ASN A 172 15.93 9.05 -0.26
C ASN A 172 17.03 7.98 -0.49
N GLU A 173 18.24 8.23 0.01
CA GLU A 173 19.38 7.30 -0.12
C GLU A 173 19.12 5.94 0.54
N SER A 174 18.34 5.92 1.62
CA SER A 174 17.91 4.70 2.32
C SER A 174 16.69 4.02 1.68
N LEU A 175 16.28 4.43 0.48
CA LEU A 175 15.13 3.90 -0.27
C LEU A 175 13.77 4.12 0.43
N LEU A 176 13.69 5.06 1.37
CA LEU A 176 12.42 5.44 1.96
C LEU A 176 11.68 6.42 1.06
N MET A 177 10.40 6.18 0.87
CA MET A 177 9.52 7.01 0.07
C MET A 177 9.14 8.30 0.80
N TYR A 178 9.04 9.38 0.04
CA TYR A 178 8.32 10.58 0.43
C TYR A 178 7.25 10.88 -0.64
N PRO A 179 5.98 11.07 -0.28
CA PRO A 179 5.39 11.02 1.08
C PRO A 179 5.59 9.68 1.78
N THR A 180 5.70 9.68 3.14
CA THR A 180 6.01 8.44 3.90
C THR A 180 4.85 7.45 3.91
N LYS A 181 3.62 7.95 3.79
CA LYS A 181 2.42 7.12 3.70
C LYS A 181 2.14 6.79 2.23
N SER A 182 3.01 5.94 1.70
CA SER A 182 2.98 5.46 0.33
C SER A 182 3.33 3.98 0.26
N VAL A 183 2.80 3.31 -0.74
CA VAL A 183 3.02 1.88 -1.02
C VAL A 183 3.40 1.72 -2.48
N THR A 184 4.33 0.82 -2.78
CA THR A 184 4.58 0.28 -4.12
C THR A 184 4.36 -1.21 -4.10
N ALA A 185 3.67 -1.76 -5.08
CA ALA A 185 3.44 -3.20 -5.14
C ALA A 185 3.18 -3.71 -6.57
N ILE A 186 3.19 -5.02 -6.67
CA ILE A 186 2.96 -5.82 -7.86
C ILE A 186 1.71 -6.65 -7.64
N ILE A 187 0.84 -6.76 -8.65
CA ILE A 187 -0.32 -7.65 -8.67
C ILE A 187 -0.24 -8.48 -9.95
N GLY A 188 -0.20 -9.80 -9.83
CA GLY A 188 -0.34 -10.70 -10.96
C GLY A 188 -1.81 -10.91 -11.33
N LEU A 189 -2.11 -11.05 -12.63
CA LEU A 189 -3.43 -11.39 -13.14
C LEU A 189 -3.36 -12.76 -13.81
N SER A 190 -4.11 -13.73 -13.29
CA SER A 190 -4.13 -15.12 -13.74
C SER A 190 -5.50 -15.49 -14.33
N PRO A 191 -5.56 -16.33 -15.41
CA PRO A 191 -6.81 -16.89 -15.89
C PRO A 191 -7.39 -17.93 -14.91
N GLU A 192 -6.58 -18.46 -14.01
CA GLU A 192 -7.02 -19.41 -12.99
C GLU A 192 -7.28 -18.71 -11.68
N LYS A 193 -8.47 -18.94 -11.12
CA LYS A 193 -8.80 -18.48 -9.77
C LYS A 193 -7.93 -19.26 -8.78
N ASP A 194 -7.00 -18.59 -8.14
CA ASP A 194 -6.26 -19.20 -7.05
C ASP A 194 -7.23 -19.49 -5.91
N GLY A 195 -7.20 -20.73 -5.40
CA GLY A 195 -7.99 -21.11 -4.21
C GLY A 195 -7.55 -20.37 -2.94
N THR A 196 -6.53 -19.56 -3.05
CA THR A 196 -6.15 -18.60 -2.02
C THR A 196 -7.06 -17.38 -2.15
N GLU A 197 -8.05 -17.22 -1.25
CA GLU A 197 -8.78 -15.96 -1.11
C GLU A 197 -7.79 -14.80 -1.14
N THR A 198 -8.09 -13.77 -1.95
CA THR A 198 -7.33 -12.52 -1.97
C THR A 198 -7.10 -12.10 -0.52
N CYS A 199 -5.84 -12.03 -0.11
CA CYS A 199 -5.48 -11.72 1.26
C CYS A 199 -5.93 -10.28 1.55
N ARG A 200 -7.15 -10.12 2.02
CA ARG A 200 -7.63 -8.87 2.62
C ARG A 200 -6.91 -8.76 3.95
N HIS A 201 -5.96 -7.86 4.04
CA HIS A 201 -5.02 -7.67 5.13
C HIS A 201 -5.67 -7.70 6.52
N ASN A 202 -5.85 -8.88 7.05
CA ASN A 202 -6.09 -9.10 8.46
C ASN A 202 -5.11 -10.17 8.97
N CYS A 203 -3.81 -9.86 8.86
CA CYS A 203 -2.73 -10.76 9.29
C CYS A 203 -2.84 -11.14 10.77
N GLY A 204 -3.47 -10.32 11.59
CA GLY A 204 -3.69 -10.58 13.01
C GLY A 204 -4.69 -11.72 13.30
N SER A 205 -5.64 -11.98 12.40
CA SER A 205 -6.65 -13.03 12.50
C SER A 205 -6.51 -14.13 11.45
N CYS A 206 -5.41 -14.09 10.64
CA CYS A 206 -5.21 -15.03 9.55
C CYS A 206 -4.77 -16.39 10.08
N GLU A 207 -5.57 -17.43 9.84
CA GLU A 207 -5.28 -18.83 10.22
C GLU A 207 -4.38 -19.56 9.22
N ARG A 208 -3.89 -18.91 8.16
CA ARG A 208 -3.05 -19.52 7.13
C ARG A 208 -1.66 -19.86 7.66
N LYS A 209 -1.39 -21.16 7.80
CA LYS A 209 -0.07 -21.69 8.22
C LYS A 209 1.03 -21.59 7.14
N THR A 210 0.66 -21.36 5.87
CA THR A 210 1.56 -21.35 4.71
C THR A 210 1.66 -19.97 4.04
N CYS A 211 1.28 -18.91 4.73
CA CYS A 211 1.40 -17.55 4.20
C CYS A 211 2.85 -17.08 4.33
N ILE A 212 3.46 -16.63 3.22
CA ILE A 212 4.81 -16.04 3.20
C ILE A 212 4.94 -14.77 4.08
N PHE A 213 3.80 -14.20 4.49
CA PHE A 213 3.71 -13.03 5.39
C PHE A 213 3.42 -13.41 6.85
N ASN A 214 3.31 -14.71 7.19
CA ASN A 214 2.96 -15.19 8.52
C ASN A 214 4.17 -15.85 9.20
N GLU A 215 5.35 -15.27 9.10
CA GLU A 215 6.45 -15.62 10.00
C GLU A 215 6.16 -15.02 11.38
N LYS A 216 5.67 -15.88 12.30
CA LYS A 216 5.65 -15.60 13.74
C LYS A 216 6.97 -16.00 14.34
#